data_95c237e56ad8715853ee64b8faf0afcd
#
_entry.id   95c237e56ad8715853ee64b8faf0afcd
#
_cell.length_a   1.000
_cell.length_b   1.000
_cell.length_c   1.000
_cell.angle_alpha   90.00
_cell.angle_beta   90.00
_cell.angle_gamma   90.00
#
_symmetry.space_group_name_H-M   'P 1'
#
loop_
_entity.id
_entity.type
_entity.pdbx_description
1 polymer ?
#
loop_
_entity_poly.entity_id
_entity_poly.type
_entity_poly.pdbx_seq_one_letter_code
_entity_poly.pdbx_strand_id
1 'polypeptide(L)'
;MGFLLIVPFLLLAGLSPGADPGYEAKVKKFQTEREAALKAEGGWLSLAGHFWLKPGANHLGTAPGSTVELPAGKAPQKLGVVTLRGGVATFEPARGATVTLDGQPLRTRATLRPDGKGQQPSAIGAGSLKLTFIQRGDRFALRLWDEQNDLRKNFAGTRWFPINPEWRVEARLEPAATGRVISTETLAGTKESYESAGFLVFTKGGKEYRIEAARSGDRLWLLFRDGTSGKTTYKGARQMYTPLPKDGRLTLDFNEAINLPCAYNPWTVCPLPPPQNRLTVPIEAGELDYRPR
;
A
#
# COMPACT_ATOMS: atom_id res chain seq x y z
N MET A 1 58.81 43.19 32.03
CA MET A 1 58.39 43.00 30.61
C MET A 1 57.89 41.60 30.44
N GLY A 2 56.57 41.40 30.61
CA GLY A 2 55.94 40.07 30.49
C GLY A 2 55.30 39.95 29.10
N PHE A 3 55.72 38.96 28.31
CA PHE A 3 55.13 38.60 27.03
C PHE A 3 53.90 37.75 27.25
N LEU A 4 52.72 38.28 26.88
CA LEU A 4 51.45 37.56 26.89
C LEU A 4 51.33 36.78 25.55
N LEU A 5 51.49 35.45 25.61
CA LEU A 5 51.24 34.56 24.46
C LEU A 5 49.74 34.37 24.28
N ILE A 6 49.19 35.00 23.23
CA ILE A 6 47.81 34.77 22.78
C ILE A 6 47.82 33.50 21.93
N VAL A 7 47.22 32.41 22.42
CA VAL A 7 46.97 31.19 21.64
C VAL A 7 45.65 31.38 20.91
N PRO A 8 45.63 31.29 19.57
CA PRO A 8 44.36 31.36 18.81
C PRO A 8 43.57 30.08 19.00
N PHE A 9 42.40 30.21 19.55
CA PHE A 9 41.40 29.13 19.65
C PHE A 9 40.84 28.90 18.23
N LEU A 10 41.32 27.89 17.50
CA LEU A 10 40.72 27.44 16.26
C LEU A 10 39.34 26.85 16.59
N LEU A 11 38.26 27.55 16.26
CA LEU A 11 36.93 26.97 16.18
C LEU A 11 36.92 25.92 15.03
N LEU A 12 37.03 24.67 15.38
CA LEU A 12 36.62 23.60 14.46
C LEU A 12 35.10 23.74 14.24
N ALA A 13 34.73 24.38 13.14
CA ALA A 13 33.38 24.27 12.62
C ALA A 13 33.12 22.78 12.32
N GLY A 14 32.29 22.15 13.15
CA GLY A 14 31.85 20.79 12.94
C GLY A 14 31.13 20.72 11.60
N LEU A 15 31.79 20.13 10.60
CA LEU A 15 31.16 19.67 9.38
C LEU A 15 30.05 18.72 9.78
N SER A 16 28.80 19.17 9.67
CA SER A 16 27.66 18.23 9.62
C SER A 16 28.01 17.17 8.57
N PRO A 17 27.85 15.87 8.84
CA PRO A 17 28.11 14.86 7.83
C PRO A 17 27.19 15.16 6.65
N GLY A 18 27.75 15.72 5.56
CA GLY A 18 27.05 15.97 4.34
C GLY A 18 26.39 14.67 3.88
N ALA A 19 25.12 14.72 3.55
CA ALA A 19 24.41 13.56 3.04
C ALA A 19 25.25 12.97 1.89
N ASP A 20 25.53 11.67 1.95
CA ASP A 20 26.17 10.94 0.86
C ASP A 20 25.35 11.19 -0.43
N PRO A 21 25.91 11.85 -1.47
CA PRO A 21 25.16 12.17 -2.69
C PRO A 21 24.59 10.91 -3.36
N GLY A 22 25.25 9.77 -3.22
CA GLY A 22 24.78 8.49 -3.71
C GLY A 22 23.53 8.02 -2.96
N TYR A 23 23.49 8.22 -1.66
CA TYR A 23 22.33 7.88 -0.84
C TYR A 23 21.11 8.78 -1.17
N GLU A 24 21.33 10.09 -1.26
CA GLU A 24 20.25 11.02 -1.59
C GLU A 24 19.66 10.73 -2.98
N ALA A 25 20.51 10.43 -3.97
CA ALA A 25 20.09 10.04 -5.31
C ALA A 25 19.25 8.73 -5.29
N LYS A 26 19.66 7.75 -4.47
CA LYS A 26 18.89 6.50 -4.27
C LYS A 26 17.49 6.79 -3.74
N VAL A 27 17.35 7.60 -2.69
CA VAL A 27 16.05 7.92 -2.09
C VAL A 27 15.20 8.72 -3.08
N LYS A 28 15.74 9.69 -3.81
CA LYS A 28 15.01 10.42 -4.85
C LYS A 28 14.52 9.53 -5.98
N LYS A 29 15.34 8.56 -6.40
CA LYS A 29 14.91 7.53 -7.37
C LYS A 29 13.73 6.74 -6.82
N PHE A 30 13.80 6.25 -5.58
CA PHE A 30 12.69 5.56 -4.93
C PHE A 30 11.40 6.39 -4.90
N GLN A 31 11.48 7.69 -4.58
CA GLN A 31 10.35 8.62 -4.56
C GLN A 31 9.72 8.76 -5.96
N THR A 32 10.55 8.88 -7.00
CA THR A 32 10.10 8.95 -8.40
C THR A 32 9.42 7.65 -8.84
N GLU A 33 10.00 6.50 -8.52
CA GLU A 33 9.44 5.18 -8.82
C GLU A 33 8.12 4.95 -8.09
N ARG A 34 8.01 5.41 -6.84
CA ARG A 34 6.76 5.37 -6.06
C ARG A 34 5.64 6.17 -6.76
N GLU A 35 5.93 7.37 -7.21
CA GLU A 35 4.96 8.20 -7.91
C GLU A 35 4.54 7.58 -9.24
N ALA A 36 5.50 7.07 -10.01
CA ALA A 36 5.24 6.36 -11.26
C ALA A 36 4.35 5.12 -11.02
N ALA A 37 4.60 4.34 -9.97
CA ALA A 37 3.80 3.16 -9.63
C ALA A 37 2.35 3.52 -9.24
N LEU A 38 2.11 4.64 -8.56
CA LEU A 38 0.76 5.12 -8.27
C LEU A 38 -0.03 5.45 -9.54
N LYS A 39 0.65 6.03 -10.55
CA LYS A 39 0.10 6.49 -11.84
C LYS A 39 0.10 5.39 -12.91
N ALA A 40 0.77 4.27 -12.70
CA ALA A 40 0.87 3.20 -13.69
C ALA A 40 -0.50 2.65 -14.08
N GLU A 41 -0.59 1.96 -15.21
CA GLU A 41 -1.75 1.16 -15.57
C GLU A 41 -2.00 0.10 -14.50
N GLY A 42 -3.25 0.00 -14.02
CA GLY A 42 -3.57 -0.84 -12.86
C GLY A 42 -3.00 -0.34 -11.53
N GLY A 43 -2.39 0.84 -11.49
CA GLY A 43 -1.96 1.50 -10.26
C GLY A 43 -3.14 1.96 -9.40
N TRP A 44 -2.88 2.23 -8.13
CA TRP A 44 -3.95 2.53 -7.17
C TRP A 44 -4.81 3.74 -7.53
N LEU A 45 -4.32 4.68 -8.35
CA LEU A 45 -5.09 5.83 -8.82
C LEU A 45 -6.09 5.46 -9.94
N SER A 46 -5.95 4.32 -10.60
CA SER A 46 -6.92 3.83 -11.57
C SER A 46 -8.05 3.02 -10.94
N LEU A 47 -7.99 2.67 -9.65
CA LEU A 47 -9.09 2.00 -8.95
C LEU A 47 -10.28 2.96 -8.82
N ALA A 48 -11.42 2.59 -9.44
CA ALA A 48 -12.62 3.43 -9.57
C ALA A 48 -13.83 2.89 -8.80
N GLY A 49 -13.69 1.74 -8.13
CA GLY A 49 -14.78 1.16 -7.35
C GLY A 49 -14.36 -0.11 -6.63
N HIS A 50 -15.09 -0.38 -5.54
CA HIS A 50 -14.97 -1.61 -4.76
C HIS A 50 -16.38 -2.07 -4.37
N PHE A 51 -16.80 -3.22 -4.88
CA PHE A 51 -18.16 -3.70 -4.74
C PHE A 51 -18.17 -5.06 -4.03
N TRP A 52 -18.64 -5.07 -2.79
CA TRP A 52 -18.85 -6.32 -2.07
C TRP A 52 -19.96 -7.13 -2.71
N LEU A 53 -19.70 -8.39 -3.02
CA LEU A 53 -20.68 -9.30 -3.58
C LEU A 53 -21.56 -9.86 -2.48
N LYS A 54 -22.86 -9.98 -2.78
CA LYS A 54 -23.85 -10.66 -1.94
C LYS A 54 -23.99 -12.11 -2.40
N PRO A 55 -24.36 -13.05 -1.53
CA PRO A 55 -24.78 -14.37 -1.96
C PRO A 55 -25.90 -14.28 -2.99
N GLY A 56 -25.85 -15.11 -4.04
CA GLY A 56 -26.77 -15.08 -5.16
C GLY A 56 -26.34 -14.18 -6.30
N ALA A 57 -27.28 -13.59 -7.01
CA ALA A 57 -27.05 -12.80 -8.21
C ALA A 57 -26.63 -11.36 -7.89
N ASN A 58 -25.55 -10.90 -8.52
CA ASN A 58 -25.04 -9.54 -8.48
C ASN A 58 -25.04 -9.01 -9.90
N HIS A 59 -25.91 -8.04 -10.19
CA HIS A 59 -26.04 -7.45 -11.52
C HIS A 59 -24.96 -6.40 -11.77
N LEU A 60 -24.29 -6.48 -12.92
CA LEU A 60 -23.25 -5.55 -13.38
C LEU A 60 -23.78 -4.72 -14.55
N GLY A 61 -23.57 -3.42 -14.49
CA GLY A 61 -23.91 -2.51 -15.59
C GLY A 61 -24.05 -1.07 -15.16
N THR A 62 -24.38 -0.18 -16.09
CA THR A 62 -24.62 1.24 -15.80
C THR A 62 -26.05 1.55 -15.42
N ALA A 63 -26.97 0.54 -15.42
CA ALA A 63 -28.35 0.75 -15.00
C ALA A 63 -28.39 1.12 -13.51
N PRO A 64 -29.16 2.15 -13.13
CA PRO A 64 -29.35 2.51 -11.73
C PRO A 64 -29.84 1.32 -10.89
N GLY A 65 -29.27 1.14 -9.71
CA GLY A 65 -29.62 0.03 -8.82
C GLY A 65 -28.92 -1.29 -9.15
N SER A 66 -28.01 -1.35 -10.12
CA SER A 66 -27.11 -2.48 -10.32
C SER A 66 -26.29 -2.73 -9.04
N THR A 67 -26.09 -4.01 -8.67
CA THR A 67 -25.25 -4.35 -7.50
C THR A 67 -23.82 -3.86 -7.68
N VAL A 68 -23.33 -3.92 -8.92
CA VAL A 68 -22.04 -3.38 -9.37
C VAL A 68 -22.36 -2.31 -10.41
N GLU A 69 -22.58 -1.09 -9.92
CA GLU A 69 -22.91 0.05 -10.77
C GLU A 69 -21.65 0.59 -11.43
N LEU A 70 -21.61 0.54 -12.74
CA LEU A 70 -20.47 0.97 -13.56
C LEU A 70 -20.65 2.43 -14.00
N PRO A 71 -19.57 3.17 -14.27
CA PRO A 71 -19.63 4.54 -14.71
C PRO A 71 -20.45 4.70 -16.01
N ALA A 72 -21.35 5.66 -16.02
CA ALA A 72 -22.20 5.96 -17.18
C ALA A 72 -21.37 6.22 -18.45
N GLY A 73 -21.80 5.70 -19.56
CA GLY A 73 -21.13 5.85 -20.86
C GLY A 73 -19.88 4.98 -21.07
N LYS A 74 -19.43 4.22 -20.06
CA LYS A 74 -18.25 3.35 -20.17
C LYS A 74 -18.56 1.85 -20.28
N ALA A 75 -19.82 1.47 -20.07
CA ALA A 75 -20.31 0.11 -20.20
C ALA A 75 -21.78 0.11 -20.59
N PRO A 76 -22.36 -1.02 -21.06
CA PRO A 76 -23.80 -1.13 -21.32
C PRO A 76 -24.59 -1.09 -19.99
N GLN A 77 -25.90 -0.79 -20.10
CA GLN A 77 -26.82 -0.81 -18.96
C GLN A 77 -26.83 -2.18 -18.26
N LYS A 78 -26.75 -3.26 -19.02
CA LYS A 78 -26.60 -4.64 -18.50
C LYS A 78 -25.34 -5.25 -19.10
N LEU A 79 -24.31 -5.39 -18.30
CA LEU A 79 -23.04 -6.03 -18.69
C LEU A 79 -23.10 -7.55 -18.47
N GLY A 80 -23.73 -7.98 -17.39
CA GLY A 80 -23.84 -9.39 -17.00
C GLY A 80 -24.22 -9.58 -15.56
N VAL A 81 -24.08 -10.81 -15.09
CA VAL A 81 -24.40 -11.20 -13.71
C VAL A 81 -23.26 -12.02 -13.11
N VAL A 82 -22.78 -11.61 -11.95
CA VAL A 82 -21.91 -12.44 -11.11
C VAL A 82 -22.78 -13.17 -10.08
N THR A 83 -22.77 -14.49 -10.12
CA THR A 83 -23.48 -15.33 -9.12
C THR A 83 -22.46 -15.87 -8.13
N LEU A 84 -22.64 -15.53 -6.84
CA LEU A 84 -21.82 -16.03 -5.73
C LEU A 84 -22.59 -17.12 -4.95
N ARG A 85 -22.05 -18.35 -4.89
CA ARG A 85 -22.64 -19.48 -4.14
C ARG A 85 -21.55 -20.31 -3.50
N GLY A 86 -21.61 -20.50 -2.18
CA GLY A 86 -20.66 -21.34 -1.45
C GLY A 86 -19.19 -20.93 -1.64
N GLY A 87 -18.90 -19.64 -1.76
CA GLY A 87 -17.54 -19.13 -2.00
C GLY A 87 -17.08 -19.21 -3.47
N VAL A 88 -17.88 -19.78 -4.36
CA VAL A 88 -17.59 -19.86 -5.80
C VAL A 88 -18.35 -18.76 -6.52
N ALA A 89 -17.68 -17.96 -7.32
CA ALA A 89 -18.28 -16.94 -8.18
C ALA A 89 -18.23 -17.38 -9.64
N THR A 90 -19.35 -17.17 -10.36
CA THR A 90 -19.41 -17.33 -11.82
C THR A 90 -19.90 -16.05 -12.44
N PHE A 91 -19.37 -15.68 -13.60
CA PHE A 91 -19.84 -14.52 -14.39
C PHE A 91 -20.53 -15.03 -15.67
N GLU A 92 -21.70 -14.49 -15.95
CA GLU A 92 -22.45 -14.72 -17.18
C GLU A 92 -22.69 -13.39 -17.88
N PRO A 93 -22.11 -13.17 -19.09
CA PRO A 93 -22.31 -11.95 -19.83
C PRO A 93 -23.77 -11.79 -20.28
N ALA A 94 -24.28 -10.56 -20.32
CA ALA A 94 -25.56 -10.27 -20.89
C ALA A 94 -25.55 -10.52 -22.43
N ARG A 95 -26.70 -10.89 -22.98
CA ARG A 95 -26.81 -11.10 -24.42
C ARG A 95 -26.42 -9.84 -25.18
N GLY A 96 -25.47 -9.99 -26.12
CA GLY A 96 -24.94 -8.88 -26.92
C GLY A 96 -23.88 -8.01 -26.24
N ALA A 97 -23.55 -8.26 -24.97
CA ALA A 97 -22.46 -7.54 -24.33
C ALA A 97 -21.09 -8.02 -24.84
N THR A 98 -20.24 -7.06 -25.20
CA THR A 98 -18.84 -7.34 -25.56
C THR A 98 -17.99 -7.31 -24.29
N VAL A 99 -17.55 -8.49 -23.85
CA VAL A 99 -16.73 -8.67 -22.65
C VAL A 99 -15.59 -9.63 -22.89
N THR A 100 -14.54 -9.48 -22.09
CA THR A 100 -13.43 -10.42 -22.03
C THR A 100 -13.34 -11.01 -20.63
N LEU A 101 -12.75 -12.19 -20.50
CA LEU A 101 -12.28 -12.75 -19.24
C LEU A 101 -10.79 -13.06 -19.41
N ASP A 102 -9.95 -12.50 -18.54
CA ASP A 102 -8.50 -12.64 -18.61
C ASP A 102 -7.93 -12.27 -19.99
N GLY A 103 -8.53 -11.24 -20.62
CA GLY A 103 -8.17 -10.76 -21.97
C GLY A 103 -8.76 -11.53 -23.14
N GLN A 104 -9.42 -12.67 -22.93
CA GLN A 104 -10.04 -13.48 -23.98
C GLN A 104 -11.55 -13.21 -24.10
N PRO A 105 -12.12 -13.13 -25.33
CA PRO A 105 -13.55 -12.93 -25.51
C PRO A 105 -14.39 -13.96 -24.73
N LEU A 106 -15.39 -13.48 -23.99
CA LEU A 106 -16.29 -14.33 -23.21
C LEU A 106 -17.72 -14.23 -23.76
N ARG A 107 -18.32 -15.37 -24.10
CA ARG A 107 -19.70 -15.44 -24.61
C ARG A 107 -20.65 -16.24 -23.74
N THR A 108 -20.10 -17.08 -22.84
CA THR A 108 -20.87 -17.98 -21.99
C THR A 108 -20.40 -17.84 -20.53
N ARG A 109 -21.13 -18.47 -19.63
CA ARG A 109 -20.78 -18.46 -18.19
C ARG A 109 -19.38 -19.03 -17.95
N ALA A 110 -18.62 -18.38 -17.09
CA ALA A 110 -17.29 -18.82 -16.64
C ALA A 110 -17.12 -18.63 -15.14
N THR A 111 -16.30 -19.48 -14.51
CA THR A 111 -15.93 -19.37 -13.11
C THR A 111 -14.83 -18.31 -12.92
N LEU A 112 -14.97 -17.50 -11.87
CA LEU A 112 -14.00 -16.49 -11.51
C LEU A 112 -13.04 -17.02 -10.43
N ARG A 113 -11.75 -16.75 -10.57
CA ARG A 113 -10.72 -17.00 -9.56
C ARG A 113 -10.50 -15.73 -8.74
N PRO A 114 -10.54 -15.78 -7.40
CA PRO A 114 -10.15 -14.63 -6.57
C PRO A 114 -8.64 -14.42 -6.58
N ASP A 115 -8.20 -13.23 -6.15
CA ASP A 115 -6.80 -13.03 -5.81
C ASP A 115 -6.42 -13.97 -4.64
N GLY A 116 -5.24 -14.55 -4.70
CA GLY A 116 -4.78 -15.51 -3.70
C GLY A 116 -3.27 -15.70 -3.78
N LYS A 117 -2.71 -16.53 -2.91
CA LYS A 117 -1.27 -16.80 -2.87
C LYS A 117 -0.78 -17.30 -4.23
N GLY A 118 -0.05 -16.44 -4.97
CA GLY A 118 0.56 -16.78 -6.23
C GLY A 118 -0.39 -16.90 -7.44
N GLN A 119 -1.68 -16.56 -7.29
CA GLN A 119 -2.65 -16.60 -8.38
C GLN A 119 -3.07 -15.21 -8.82
N GLN A 120 -3.09 -14.99 -10.14
CA GLN A 120 -3.70 -13.78 -10.70
C GLN A 120 -5.23 -13.89 -10.60
N PRO A 121 -5.91 -12.84 -10.11
CA PRO A 121 -7.37 -12.81 -10.07
C PRO A 121 -7.94 -12.81 -11.48
N SER A 122 -9.11 -13.43 -11.67
CA SER A 122 -9.86 -13.27 -12.90
C SER A 122 -10.24 -11.81 -13.13
N ALA A 123 -10.09 -11.35 -14.36
CA ALA A 123 -10.34 -9.98 -14.80
C ALA A 123 -11.41 -9.95 -15.90
N ILE A 124 -12.58 -9.38 -15.59
CA ILE A 124 -13.63 -9.09 -16.57
C ILE A 124 -13.30 -7.75 -17.22
N GLY A 125 -13.11 -7.73 -18.53
CA GLY A 125 -12.88 -6.50 -19.32
C GLY A 125 -14.14 -6.06 -20.04
N ALA A 126 -14.41 -4.73 -20.03
CA ALA A 126 -15.52 -4.11 -20.78
C ALA A 126 -15.11 -2.70 -21.22
N GLY A 127 -14.76 -2.52 -22.48
CA GLY A 127 -14.19 -1.26 -22.98
C GLY A 127 -12.91 -0.89 -22.25
N SER A 128 -12.86 0.30 -21.64
CA SER A 128 -11.73 0.77 -20.82
C SER A 128 -11.76 0.28 -19.38
N LEU A 129 -12.83 -0.43 -18.98
CA LEU A 129 -13.01 -0.91 -17.62
C LEU A 129 -12.47 -2.33 -17.44
N LYS A 130 -11.88 -2.59 -16.28
CA LYS A 130 -11.45 -3.91 -15.84
C LYS A 130 -11.97 -4.17 -14.41
N LEU A 131 -12.66 -5.29 -14.21
CA LEU A 131 -13.13 -5.72 -12.89
C LEU A 131 -12.36 -6.96 -12.47
N THR A 132 -11.64 -6.87 -11.35
CA THR A 132 -10.90 -8.01 -10.79
C THR A 132 -11.65 -8.61 -9.61
N PHE A 133 -11.75 -9.95 -9.59
CA PHE A 133 -12.41 -10.68 -8.50
C PHE A 133 -11.44 -10.90 -7.35
N ILE A 134 -11.79 -10.46 -6.15
CA ILE A 134 -10.92 -10.50 -4.98
C ILE A 134 -11.62 -11.12 -3.77
N GLN A 135 -10.80 -11.66 -2.84
CA GLN A 135 -11.26 -12.10 -1.53
C GLN A 135 -10.54 -11.32 -0.41
N ARG A 136 -11.30 -10.94 0.63
CA ARG A 136 -10.79 -10.32 1.85
C ARG A 136 -11.46 -10.96 3.05
N GLY A 137 -10.68 -11.74 3.81
CA GLY A 137 -11.24 -12.61 4.84
C GLY A 137 -12.21 -13.61 4.23
N ASP A 138 -13.43 -13.64 4.73
CA ASP A 138 -14.55 -14.47 4.24
C ASP A 138 -15.43 -13.79 3.18
N ARG A 139 -15.12 -12.54 2.80
CA ARG A 139 -15.90 -11.74 1.87
C ARG A 139 -15.28 -11.67 0.49
N PHE A 140 -16.14 -11.64 -0.53
CA PHE A 140 -15.74 -11.49 -1.93
C PHE A 140 -16.19 -10.16 -2.49
N ALA A 141 -15.38 -9.60 -3.41
CA ALA A 141 -15.66 -8.32 -4.04
C ALA A 141 -15.18 -8.27 -5.50
N LEU A 142 -15.69 -7.29 -6.23
CA LEU A 142 -15.11 -6.83 -7.51
C LEU A 142 -14.44 -5.48 -7.29
N ARG A 143 -13.18 -5.35 -7.72
CA ARG A 143 -12.50 -4.07 -7.88
C ARG A 143 -12.66 -3.60 -9.30
N LEU A 144 -13.18 -2.39 -9.47
CA LEU A 144 -13.28 -1.72 -10.76
C LEU A 144 -12.04 -0.86 -10.97
N TRP A 145 -11.37 -1.06 -12.07
CA TRP A 145 -10.25 -0.28 -12.56
C TRP A 145 -10.67 0.50 -13.80
N ASP A 146 -10.30 1.78 -13.83
CA ASP A 146 -10.54 2.67 -14.96
C ASP A 146 -9.29 3.54 -15.18
N GLU A 147 -8.58 3.31 -16.26
CA GLU A 147 -7.37 4.07 -16.58
C GLU A 147 -7.65 5.57 -16.83
N GLN A 148 -8.92 5.91 -17.04
CA GLN A 148 -9.38 7.28 -17.17
C GLN A 148 -10.02 7.83 -15.89
N ASN A 149 -9.70 7.24 -14.71
CA ASN A 149 -10.18 7.72 -13.43
C ASN A 149 -9.68 9.14 -13.16
N ASP A 150 -10.56 10.00 -12.64
CA ASP A 150 -10.23 11.38 -12.30
C ASP A 150 -9.17 11.49 -11.19
N LEU A 151 -9.11 10.54 -10.27
CA LEU A 151 -8.03 10.46 -9.28
C LEU A 151 -6.64 10.37 -9.94
N ARG A 152 -6.54 9.63 -11.05
CA ARG A 152 -5.29 9.48 -11.81
C ARG A 152 -4.99 10.72 -12.63
N LYS A 153 -5.99 11.33 -13.28
CA LYS A 153 -5.84 12.54 -14.10
C LYS A 153 -5.45 13.75 -13.25
N ASN A 154 -6.06 13.88 -12.07
CA ASN A 154 -5.91 15.03 -11.18
C ASN A 154 -4.89 14.79 -10.06
N PHE A 155 -4.06 13.76 -10.17
CA PHE A 155 -3.07 13.44 -9.16
C PHE A 155 -2.05 14.57 -8.99
N ALA A 156 -1.96 15.10 -7.77
CA ALA A 156 -1.11 16.26 -7.44
C ALA A 156 0.37 15.94 -7.19
N GLY A 157 0.74 14.66 -7.33
CA GLY A 157 2.08 14.18 -6.96
C GLY A 157 2.17 13.76 -5.49
N THR A 158 3.28 13.10 -5.14
CA THR A 158 3.61 12.74 -3.76
C THR A 158 4.37 13.87 -3.08
N ARG A 159 4.27 13.94 -1.75
CA ARG A 159 5.01 14.90 -0.92
C ARG A 159 5.84 14.14 0.09
N TRP A 160 7.02 14.65 0.41
CA TRP A 160 8.00 13.97 1.24
C TRP A 160 8.59 14.90 2.28
N PHE A 161 9.00 14.35 3.42
CA PHE A 161 9.93 15.04 4.29
C PHE A 161 11.27 15.27 3.57
N PRO A 162 12.08 16.25 3.98
CA PRO A 162 13.48 16.32 3.58
C PRO A 162 14.19 15.00 3.88
N ILE A 163 15.04 14.55 2.96
CA ILE A 163 15.82 13.31 3.16
C ILE A 163 16.74 13.52 4.37
N ASN A 164 16.60 12.67 5.38
CA ASN A 164 17.39 12.74 6.59
C ASN A 164 18.06 11.39 6.87
N PRO A 165 19.40 11.27 6.69
CA PRO A 165 20.15 10.05 6.95
C PRO A 165 20.03 9.54 8.38
N GLU A 166 19.69 10.38 9.37
CA GLU A 166 19.48 9.96 10.74
C GLU A 166 18.27 9.04 10.92
N TRP A 167 17.36 9.00 9.95
CA TRP A 167 16.24 8.08 9.89
C TRP A 167 16.56 6.77 9.14
N ARG A 168 17.83 6.58 8.79
CA ARG A 168 18.40 5.32 8.35
C ARG A 168 19.08 4.65 9.54
N VAL A 169 18.35 3.76 10.22
CA VAL A 169 18.77 3.20 11.50
C VAL A 169 19.07 1.71 11.38
N GLU A 170 20.07 1.24 12.14
CA GLU A 170 20.33 -0.18 12.28
C GLU A 170 19.28 -0.83 13.18
N ALA A 171 18.78 -1.98 12.77
CA ALA A 171 17.83 -2.78 13.52
C ALA A 171 18.30 -4.23 13.63
N ARG A 172 17.99 -4.85 14.76
CA ARG A 172 18.14 -6.29 14.98
C ARG A 172 16.79 -6.98 14.88
N LEU A 173 16.76 -8.17 14.31
CA LEU A 173 15.56 -9.01 14.33
C LEU A 173 15.54 -9.87 15.59
N GLU A 174 14.46 -9.77 16.36
CA GLU A 174 14.07 -10.76 17.36
C GLU A 174 13.07 -11.71 16.69
N PRO A 175 13.48 -12.94 16.33
CA PRO A 175 12.64 -13.83 15.55
C PRO A 175 11.33 -14.18 16.25
N ALA A 176 10.27 -14.32 15.49
CA ALA A 176 8.99 -14.83 16.02
C ALA A 176 9.07 -16.34 16.30
N ALA A 177 8.29 -16.80 17.26
CA ALA A 177 8.03 -18.23 17.41
C ALA A 177 7.36 -18.77 16.14
N THR A 178 7.64 -20.03 15.82
CA THR A 178 7.05 -20.70 14.64
C THR A 178 5.51 -20.64 14.70
N GLY A 179 4.90 -20.27 13.57
CA GLY A 179 3.44 -20.17 13.47
C GLY A 179 2.82 -18.88 14.04
N ARG A 180 3.65 -17.94 14.55
CA ARG A 180 3.13 -16.64 14.98
C ARG A 180 2.57 -15.86 13.80
N VAL A 181 1.38 -15.27 13.98
CA VAL A 181 0.72 -14.41 13.01
C VAL A 181 0.46 -13.02 13.57
N ILE A 182 0.53 -12.02 12.70
CA ILE A 182 0.05 -10.67 12.95
C ILE A 182 -1.39 -10.62 12.51
N SER A 183 -2.32 -10.52 13.45
CA SER A 183 -3.74 -10.31 13.14
C SER A 183 -4.04 -8.82 13.13
N THR A 184 -4.75 -8.36 12.13
CA THR A 184 -5.14 -6.96 11.99
C THR A 184 -6.54 -6.87 11.38
N GLU A 185 -7.16 -5.73 11.57
CA GLU A 185 -8.45 -5.39 10.98
C GLU A 185 -8.24 -4.38 9.86
N THR A 186 -9.06 -4.46 8.82
CA THR A 186 -9.04 -3.47 7.74
C THR A 186 -10.02 -2.33 8.03
N LEU A 187 -9.90 -1.23 7.28
CA LEU A 187 -10.87 -0.13 7.34
C LEU A 187 -12.30 -0.55 6.95
N ALA A 188 -12.46 -1.70 6.26
CA ALA A 188 -13.76 -2.26 5.89
C ALA A 188 -14.30 -3.27 6.93
N GLY A 189 -13.63 -3.42 8.10
CA GLY A 189 -14.02 -4.35 9.16
C GLY A 189 -13.73 -5.82 8.85
N THR A 190 -12.94 -6.13 7.82
CA THR A 190 -12.49 -7.50 7.56
C THR A 190 -11.22 -7.79 8.35
N LYS A 191 -11.06 -9.04 8.80
CA LYS A 191 -9.85 -9.51 9.49
C LYS A 191 -8.86 -10.06 8.48
N GLU A 192 -7.59 -9.73 8.67
CA GLU A 192 -6.48 -10.25 7.89
C GLU A 192 -5.38 -10.75 8.82
N SER A 193 -4.63 -11.75 8.36
CA SER A 193 -3.54 -12.35 9.12
C SER A 193 -2.32 -12.50 8.23
N TYR A 194 -1.16 -12.14 8.78
CA TYR A 194 0.12 -12.19 8.10
C TYR A 194 1.11 -13.00 8.93
N GLU A 195 1.95 -13.80 8.30
CA GLU A 195 3.04 -14.51 8.99
C GLU A 195 4.01 -13.51 9.61
N SER A 196 4.21 -13.60 10.92
CA SER A 196 5.18 -12.76 11.62
C SER A 196 6.60 -13.27 11.40
N ALA A 197 7.50 -12.37 11.01
CA ALA A 197 8.94 -12.65 11.03
C ALA A 197 9.55 -12.41 12.41
N GLY A 198 8.88 -11.63 13.26
CA GLY A 198 9.38 -11.17 14.55
C GLY A 198 9.41 -9.66 14.69
N PHE A 199 10.11 -9.20 15.69
CA PHE A 199 10.23 -7.76 15.96
C PHE A 199 11.56 -7.22 15.45
N LEU A 200 11.48 -6.14 14.68
CA LEU A 200 12.64 -5.32 14.36
C LEU A 200 12.81 -4.29 15.48
N VAL A 201 13.95 -4.36 16.14
CA VAL A 201 14.28 -3.53 17.30
C VAL A 201 15.38 -2.57 16.90
N PHE A 202 15.15 -1.28 17.13
CA PHE A 202 16.08 -0.19 16.79
C PHE A 202 16.11 0.87 17.88
N THR A 203 17.18 1.64 17.94
CA THR A 203 17.34 2.73 18.90
C THR A 203 17.28 4.09 18.19
N LYS A 204 16.54 5.04 18.74
CA LYS A 204 16.52 6.44 18.30
C LYS A 204 16.44 7.36 19.52
N GLY A 205 17.33 8.37 19.59
CA GLY A 205 17.37 9.28 20.72
C GLY A 205 17.60 8.59 22.08
N GLY A 206 18.40 7.53 22.10
CA GLY A 206 18.69 6.75 23.32
C GLY A 206 17.55 5.83 23.79
N LYS A 207 16.42 5.78 23.08
CA LYS A 207 15.26 4.94 23.41
C LYS A 207 15.12 3.81 22.39
N GLU A 208 14.83 2.60 22.88
CA GLU A 208 14.54 1.43 22.05
C GLU A 208 13.08 1.42 21.61
N TYR A 209 12.87 1.05 20.34
CA TYR A 209 11.57 0.90 19.68
C TYR A 209 11.50 -0.46 18.99
N ARG A 210 10.27 -0.97 18.83
CA ARG A 210 10.01 -2.29 18.24
C ARG A 210 8.88 -2.18 17.23
N ILE A 211 9.05 -2.82 16.07
CA ILE A 211 8.01 -2.98 15.04
C ILE A 211 7.92 -4.45 14.68
N GLU A 212 6.75 -5.06 14.82
CA GLU A 212 6.54 -6.41 14.34
C GLU A 212 6.43 -6.41 12.80
N ALA A 213 7.29 -7.20 12.16
CA ALA A 213 7.39 -7.29 10.72
C ALA A 213 6.70 -8.54 10.19
N ALA A 214 5.93 -8.40 9.12
CA ALA A 214 5.36 -9.53 8.40
C ALA A 214 6.31 -10.03 7.31
N ARG A 215 6.27 -11.35 7.01
CA ARG A 215 6.94 -11.91 5.85
C ARG A 215 6.19 -11.54 4.56
N SER A 216 6.93 -11.13 3.54
CA SER A 216 6.39 -10.76 2.22
C SER A 216 7.35 -11.23 1.13
N GLY A 217 7.27 -12.52 0.76
CA GLY A 217 8.22 -13.14 -0.14
C GLY A 217 9.65 -13.11 0.40
N ASP A 218 10.57 -12.52 -0.35
CA ASP A 218 11.98 -12.31 -0.03
C ASP A 218 12.26 -11.03 0.77
N ARG A 219 11.22 -10.37 1.28
CA ARG A 219 11.29 -9.11 2.01
C ARG A 219 10.50 -9.19 3.31
N LEU A 220 10.71 -8.19 4.18
CA LEU A 220 9.87 -7.92 5.33
C LEU A 220 8.97 -6.72 5.01
N TRP A 221 7.71 -6.81 5.40
CA TRP A 221 6.74 -5.74 5.33
C TRP A 221 6.44 -5.20 6.73
N LEU A 222 6.54 -3.89 6.88
CA LEU A 222 6.25 -3.18 8.10
C LEU A 222 5.04 -2.29 7.87
N LEU A 223 4.04 -2.42 8.73
CA LEU A 223 2.86 -1.57 8.78
C LEU A 223 2.82 -0.88 10.13
N PHE A 224 2.84 0.45 10.18
CA PHE A 224 2.99 1.17 11.43
C PHE A 224 2.30 2.54 11.44
N ARG A 225 2.06 3.03 12.66
CA ARG A 225 1.77 4.45 12.96
C ARG A 225 2.85 4.96 13.91
N ASP A 226 3.05 6.27 13.89
CA ASP A 226 4.04 6.95 14.71
C ASP A 226 3.51 8.32 15.17
N GLY A 227 4.33 9.10 15.89
CA GLY A 227 3.95 10.40 16.44
C GLY A 227 3.57 11.46 15.40
N THR A 228 3.83 11.24 14.10
CA THR A 228 3.46 12.14 12.99
C THR A 228 2.08 11.80 12.39
N SER A 229 1.56 10.58 12.65
CA SER A 229 0.33 10.06 12.02
C SER A 229 -0.90 10.92 12.35
N GLY A 230 -1.57 11.41 11.33
CA GLY A 230 -2.74 12.30 11.44
C GLY A 230 -2.39 13.77 11.70
N LYS A 231 -1.10 14.10 11.71
CA LYS A 231 -0.59 15.50 11.82
C LYS A 231 0.09 15.89 10.49
N THR A 232 1.23 15.30 10.20
CA THR A 232 2.02 15.56 8.99
C THR A 232 2.03 14.36 8.02
N THR A 233 1.78 13.15 8.53
CA THR A 233 1.66 11.94 7.73
C THR A 233 0.24 11.36 7.77
N TYR A 234 -0.08 10.47 6.84
CA TYR A 234 -1.40 9.88 6.71
C TYR A 234 -1.89 9.24 8.02
N LYS A 235 -3.12 9.58 8.41
CA LYS A 235 -3.73 9.14 9.68
C LYS A 235 -3.92 7.63 9.81
N GLY A 236 -4.10 6.92 8.69
CA GLY A 236 -4.37 5.48 8.70
C GLY A 236 -3.15 4.68 9.11
N ALA A 237 -2.12 4.72 8.30
CA ALA A 237 -0.81 4.11 8.54
C ALA A 237 0.18 4.47 7.44
N ARG A 238 1.46 4.25 7.71
CA ARG A 238 2.52 4.12 6.71
C ARG A 238 3.00 2.69 6.66
N GLN A 239 3.63 2.33 5.55
CA GLN A 239 4.25 1.04 5.35
C GLN A 239 5.64 1.19 4.75
N MET A 240 6.46 0.19 4.93
CA MET A 240 7.75 0.08 4.24
C MET A 240 8.11 -1.38 4.04
N TYR A 241 8.95 -1.62 3.03
CA TYR A 241 9.53 -2.93 2.78
C TYR A 241 11.03 -2.85 2.99
N THR A 242 11.59 -3.89 3.61
CA THR A 242 13.04 -3.99 3.84
C THR A 242 13.52 -5.39 3.45
N PRO A 243 14.78 -5.55 3.01
CA PRO A 243 15.36 -6.86 2.77
C PRO A 243 15.30 -7.75 4.02
N LEU A 244 15.45 -9.05 3.83
CA LEU A 244 15.67 -9.97 4.94
C LEU A 244 16.98 -9.63 5.68
N PRO A 245 17.02 -9.82 7.02
CA PRO A 245 18.22 -9.53 7.78
C PRO A 245 19.38 -10.45 7.39
N LYS A 246 20.59 -9.90 7.43
CA LYS A 246 21.84 -10.66 7.38
C LYS A 246 22.40 -10.74 8.80
N ASP A 247 22.70 -11.94 9.27
CA ASP A 247 23.19 -12.18 10.63
C ASP A 247 22.31 -11.51 11.72
N GLY A 248 20.98 -11.56 11.52
CA GLY A 248 20.01 -10.98 12.43
C GLY A 248 19.93 -9.46 12.42
N ARG A 249 20.64 -8.76 11.52
CA ARG A 249 20.67 -7.30 11.41
C ARG A 249 20.25 -6.81 10.03
N LEU A 250 19.68 -5.60 9.98
CA LEU A 250 19.34 -4.90 8.75
C LEU A 250 19.26 -3.39 9.00
N THR A 251 19.27 -2.62 7.95
CA THR A 251 19.03 -1.18 8.00
C THR A 251 17.54 -0.90 7.72
N LEU A 252 16.87 -0.18 8.63
CA LEU A 252 15.55 0.42 8.41
C LEU A 252 15.74 1.84 7.89
N ASP A 253 15.34 2.09 6.66
CA ASP A 253 15.39 3.42 6.07
C ASP A 253 13.99 4.04 6.04
N PHE A 254 13.65 4.82 7.05
CA PHE A 254 12.35 5.47 7.14
C PHE A 254 12.12 6.55 6.08
N ASN A 255 13.18 6.99 5.36
CA ASN A 255 13.01 7.85 4.19
C ASN A 255 12.28 7.13 3.04
N GLU A 256 12.22 5.78 3.08
CA GLU A 256 11.45 4.95 2.16
C GLU A 256 10.05 4.56 2.73
N ALA A 257 9.62 5.12 3.87
CA ALA A 257 8.28 4.89 4.41
C ALA A 257 7.22 5.61 3.55
N ILE A 258 6.20 4.86 3.11
CA ILE A 258 5.15 5.34 2.20
C ILE A 258 3.75 5.21 2.81
N ASN A 259 2.84 6.03 2.35
CA ASN A 259 1.43 5.93 2.71
C ASN A 259 0.80 4.64 2.14
N LEU A 260 -0.18 4.11 2.85
CA LEU A 260 -1.06 3.09 2.31
C LEU A 260 -1.89 3.66 1.14
N PRO A 261 -2.37 2.81 0.21
CA PRO A 261 -3.22 3.25 -0.91
C PRO A 261 -4.45 4.05 -0.51
N CYS A 262 -4.99 3.81 0.69
CA CYS A 262 -6.15 4.53 1.23
C CYS A 262 -5.91 6.04 1.46
N ALA A 263 -4.65 6.49 1.45
CA ALA A 263 -4.34 7.92 1.47
C ALA A 263 -4.72 8.62 0.16
N TYR A 264 -4.79 7.88 -0.94
CA TYR A 264 -4.99 8.39 -2.30
C TYR A 264 -6.34 8.04 -2.88
N ASN A 265 -6.91 6.90 -2.45
CA ASN A 265 -8.08 6.34 -3.08
C ASN A 265 -9.05 5.74 -2.05
N PRO A 266 -10.31 6.22 -2.01
CA PRO A 266 -11.32 5.77 -1.05
C PRO A 266 -11.82 4.33 -1.30
N TRP A 267 -11.56 3.76 -2.47
CA TRP A 267 -12.00 2.40 -2.83
C TRP A 267 -11.04 1.30 -2.37
N THR A 268 -9.93 1.67 -1.73
CA THR A 268 -8.98 0.70 -1.22
C THR A 268 -9.38 0.17 0.16
N VAL A 269 -9.11 -1.10 0.40
CA VAL A 269 -9.30 -1.75 1.71
C VAL A 269 -7.92 -2.00 2.30
N CYS A 270 -7.53 -1.15 3.25
CA CYS A 270 -6.20 -1.20 3.84
C CYS A 270 -6.24 -1.77 5.26
N PRO A 271 -5.27 -2.59 5.64
CA PRO A 271 -5.13 -3.05 7.01
C PRO A 271 -4.74 -1.90 7.95
N LEU A 272 -5.19 -1.97 9.19
CA LEU A 272 -4.77 -1.08 10.25
C LEU A 272 -3.53 -1.66 10.95
N PRO A 273 -2.57 -0.83 11.41
CA PRO A 273 -1.43 -1.33 12.14
C PRO A 273 -1.86 -1.94 13.47
N PRO A 274 -1.30 -3.10 13.81
CA PRO A 274 -1.59 -3.74 15.08
C PRO A 274 -1.11 -2.85 16.24
N PRO A 275 -1.63 -3.01 17.46
CA PRO A 275 -1.32 -2.15 18.60
C PRO A 275 0.18 -1.99 18.86
N GLN A 276 0.96 -3.07 18.75
CA GLN A 276 2.40 -3.08 18.96
C GLN A 276 3.22 -2.30 17.91
N ASN A 277 2.61 -1.96 16.77
CA ASN A 277 3.23 -1.16 15.70
C ASN A 277 2.78 0.31 15.73
N ARG A 278 2.27 0.77 16.88
CA ARG A 278 1.96 2.18 17.13
C ARG A 278 3.09 2.80 17.94
N LEU A 279 4.03 3.39 17.24
CA LEU A 279 5.22 4.01 17.85
C LEU A 279 4.89 5.40 18.42
N THR A 280 5.53 5.75 19.52
CA THR A 280 5.40 7.08 20.13
C THR A 280 6.34 8.11 19.53
N VAL A 281 7.45 7.67 18.91
CA VAL A 281 8.42 8.56 18.28
C VAL A 281 7.82 9.21 17.01
N PRO A 282 8.00 10.53 16.80
CA PRO A 282 7.66 11.17 15.54
C PRO A 282 8.73 10.85 14.49
N ILE A 283 8.39 10.02 13.50
CA ILE A 283 9.29 9.66 12.41
C ILE A 283 9.13 10.69 11.29
N GLU A 284 9.90 11.77 11.36
CA GLU A 284 9.88 12.87 10.39
C GLU A 284 10.75 12.55 9.17
N ALA A 285 10.40 11.45 8.49
CA ALA A 285 11.01 10.96 7.27
C ALA A 285 9.96 10.22 6.43
N GLY A 286 10.22 10.06 5.14
CA GLY A 286 9.32 9.36 4.22
C GLY A 286 8.19 10.25 3.71
N GLU A 287 7.11 9.63 3.27
CA GLU A 287 5.99 10.27 2.59
C GLU A 287 5.08 11.03 3.56
N LEU A 288 4.77 12.29 3.23
CA LEU A 288 3.82 13.14 3.91
C LEU A 288 2.37 12.75 3.55
N ASP A 289 1.41 13.26 4.33
CA ASP A 289 -0.01 13.08 4.01
C ASP A 289 -0.36 13.64 2.63
N TYR A 290 -1.14 12.87 1.88
CA TYR A 290 -1.59 13.29 0.55
C TYR A 290 -2.63 14.41 0.69
N ARG A 291 -2.45 15.46 -0.09
CA ARG A 291 -3.40 16.57 -0.20
C ARG A 291 -3.73 16.76 -1.68
N PRO A 292 -4.93 16.40 -2.11
CA PRO A 292 -5.40 16.75 -3.47
C PRO A 292 -5.38 18.28 -3.60
N ARG A 293 -5.14 18.76 -4.80
CA ARG A 293 -5.23 20.18 -5.15
C ARG A 293 -6.68 20.61 -5.28
#